data_6bcbd66c6fecd83c2148feec63917f83
#
_entry.id   6bcbd66c6fecd83c2148feec63917f83
#
_cell.length_a   1.000
_cell.length_b   1.000
_cell.length_c   1.000
_cell.angle_alpha   90.00
_cell.angle_beta   90.00
_cell.angle_gamma   90.00
#
_symmetry.space_group_name_H-M   'P 1'
#
loop_
_entity.id
_entity.type
_entity.pdbx_description
1 polymer ?
#
loop_
_entity_poly.entity_id
_entity_poly.type
_entity_poly.pdbx_seq_one_letter_code
_entity_poly.pdbx_strand_id
1 'polypeptide(L)'
;YDKDSLIYISGLSEIDAVMGNDAKFINDIEEAARELKPEFIALAGSPIPFMNGTDFPAIAQVIQTETGIPSFAIPTNGMHDYTYGAGLALAEIAERFVREFETVGTEEKSFFTDGDSASAETERIHFHTLNILGATPLDFGPQQNVDAMKQRLKEYGWEVLSTWAMGDSLEDLSH
;
A
#
# COMPACT_ATOMS: atom_id res chain seq x y z
N TYR A 1 -9.01 5.40 12.30
CA TYR A 1 -8.19 6.04 11.26
C TYR A 1 -6.86 6.37 11.91
N ASP A 2 -5.80 5.86 11.34
CA ASP A 2 -4.44 6.14 11.80
C ASP A 2 -4.13 7.63 11.57
N LYS A 3 -3.34 8.23 12.46
CA LYS A 3 -3.11 9.68 12.46
C LYS A 3 -2.31 10.17 11.26
N ASP A 4 -1.74 9.25 10.49
CA ASP A 4 -0.76 9.54 9.45
C ASP A 4 -1.32 9.45 8.02
N SER A 5 -2.54 8.93 7.84
CA SER A 5 -3.21 8.88 6.53
C SER A 5 -4.18 10.03 6.36
N LEU A 6 -4.00 10.82 5.33
CA LEU A 6 -4.83 11.99 5.03
C LEU A 6 -5.76 11.70 3.86
N ILE A 7 -7.06 11.89 4.09
CA ILE A 7 -8.05 11.85 3.02
C ILE A 7 -8.40 13.28 2.67
N TYR A 8 -8.09 13.67 1.44
CA TYR A 8 -8.47 14.95 0.89
C TYR A 8 -9.67 14.78 -0.05
N ILE A 9 -10.72 15.55 0.18
CA ILE A 9 -11.90 15.57 -0.67
C ILE A 9 -11.88 16.90 -1.42
N SER A 10 -11.81 16.85 -2.76
CA SER A 10 -11.91 18.04 -3.57
C SER A 10 -13.28 18.68 -3.37
N GLY A 11 -13.33 19.89 -2.87
CA GLY A 11 -14.57 20.64 -2.68
C GLY A 11 -15.10 21.21 -4.01
N LEU A 12 -15.21 20.37 -5.05
CA LEU A 12 -15.76 20.80 -6.33
C LEU A 12 -17.23 21.16 -6.19
N SER A 13 -17.63 22.31 -6.75
CA SER A 13 -19.02 22.69 -6.84
C SER A 13 -19.76 21.79 -7.84
N GLU A 14 -21.10 21.79 -7.80
CA GLU A 14 -21.90 21.06 -8.79
C GLU A 14 -21.54 21.44 -10.23
N ILE A 15 -21.24 22.71 -10.48
CA ILE A 15 -20.83 23.21 -11.79
C ILE A 15 -19.45 22.66 -12.17
N ASP A 16 -18.48 22.69 -11.26
CA ASP A 16 -17.15 22.12 -11.48
C ASP A 16 -17.25 20.60 -11.76
N ALA A 17 -18.13 19.90 -11.04
CA ALA A 17 -18.33 18.48 -11.23
C ALA A 17 -18.95 18.13 -12.59
N VAL A 18 -19.84 18.99 -13.11
CA VAL A 18 -20.52 18.79 -14.41
C VAL A 18 -19.66 19.24 -15.59
N MET A 19 -18.98 20.39 -15.45
CA MET A 19 -18.19 20.98 -16.55
C MET A 19 -16.78 20.43 -16.63
N GLY A 20 -16.31 19.81 -15.56
CA GLY A 20 -14.90 19.48 -15.36
C GLY A 20 -14.07 20.70 -14.97
N ASN A 21 -13.29 20.61 -13.92
CA ASN A 21 -12.36 21.69 -13.51
C ASN A 21 -11.05 21.05 -13.00
N ASP A 22 -10.35 20.40 -13.93
CA ASP A 22 -9.11 19.70 -13.62
C ASP A 22 -8.05 20.64 -13.06
N ALA A 23 -8.00 21.89 -13.59
CA ALA A 23 -7.04 22.86 -13.13
C ALA A 23 -7.24 23.24 -11.64
N LYS A 24 -8.49 23.43 -11.20
CA LYS A 24 -8.79 23.67 -9.79
C LYS A 24 -8.41 22.46 -8.94
N PHE A 25 -8.78 21.28 -9.40
CA PHE A 25 -8.48 20.03 -8.69
C PHE A 25 -6.97 19.82 -8.52
N ILE A 26 -6.18 20.05 -9.57
CA ILE A 26 -4.72 19.97 -9.51
C ILE A 26 -4.15 20.99 -8.53
N ASN A 27 -4.56 22.26 -8.63
CA ASN A 27 -4.08 23.32 -7.74
C ASN A 27 -4.39 23.04 -6.27
N ASP A 28 -5.60 22.54 -5.97
CA ASP A 28 -6.01 22.22 -4.61
C ASP A 28 -5.15 21.07 -4.02
N ILE A 29 -4.81 20.08 -4.85
CA ILE A 29 -3.92 18.97 -4.44
C ILE A 29 -2.49 19.45 -4.24
N GLU A 30 -1.97 20.30 -5.12
CA GLU A 30 -0.63 20.87 -4.98
C GLU A 30 -0.49 21.70 -3.71
N GLU A 31 -1.50 22.49 -3.36
CA GLU A 31 -1.52 23.26 -2.13
C GLU A 31 -1.50 22.32 -0.92
N ALA A 32 -2.36 21.30 -0.91
CA ALA A 32 -2.37 20.28 0.14
C ALA A 32 -1.03 19.54 0.22
N ALA A 33 -0.43 19.17 -0.90
CA ALA A 33 0.85 18.47 -0.95
C ALA A 33 2.02 19.30 -0.37
N ARG A 34 2.02 20.61 -0.61
CA ARG A 34 3.04 21.52 -0.03
C ARG A 34 2.95 21.61 1.48
N GLU A 35 1.73 21.57 2.01
CA GLU A 35 1.48 21.65 3.45
C GLU A 35 1.74 20.31 4.14
N LEU A 36 1.22 19.24 3.59
CA LEU A 36 1.17 17.91 4.22
C LEU A 36 2.39 17.03 3.93
N LYS A 37 3.09 17.30 2.82
CA LYS A 37 4.28 16.56 2.35
C LYS A 37 4.10 15.05 2.40
N PRO A 38 3.09 14.49 1.71
CA PRO A 38 2.84 13.07 1.70
C PRO A 38 3.97 12.32 0.96
N GLU A 39 4.15 11.05 1.28
CA GLU A 39 5.10 10.16 0.58
C GLU A 39 4.61 9.79 -0.82
N PHE A 40 3.30 9.72 -1.01
CA PHE A 40 2.66 9.54 -2.31
C PHE A 40 1.25 10.13 -2.33
N ILE A 41 0.71 10.32 -3.52
CA ILE A 41 -0.65 10.82 -3.74
C ILE A 41 -1.42 9.80 -4.59
N ALA A 42 -2.52 9.28 -4.07
CA ALA A 42 -3.40 8.37 -4.80
C ALA A 42 -4.74 9.05 -5.11
N LEU A 43 -5.11 9.11 -6.38
CA LEU A 43 -6.37 9.67 -6.84
C LEU A 43 -7.41 8.57 -6.99
N ALA A 44 -8.53 8.67 -6.25
CA ALA A 44 -9.64 7.75 -6.35
C ALA A 44 -10.85 8.44 -6.97
N GLY A 45 -11.41 7.84 -8.02
CA GLY A 45 -12.58 8.34 -8.72
C GLY A 45 -13.90 7.98 -8.01
N SER A 46 -14.89 8.85 -8.18
CA SER A 46 -16.30 8.62 -7.81
C SER A 46 -17.17 8.56 -9.07
N PRO A 47 -18.48 8.23 -8.98
CA PRO A 47 -19.31 8.06 -10.15
C PRO A 47 -19.38 9.28 -11.08
N ILE A 48 -19.44 10.50 -10.53
CA ILE A 48 -19.61 11.72 -11.35
C ILE A 48 -18.38 11.99 -12.23
N PRO A 49 -17.15 12.06 -11.70
CA PRO A 49 -15.95 12.20 -12.53
C PRO A 49 -15.80 11.07 -13.56
N PHE A 50 -16.16 9.84 -13.19
CA PHE A 50 -16.15 8.71 -14.12
C PHE A 50 -17.11 8.93 -15.30
N MET A 51 -18.35 9.39 -15.05
CA MET A 51 -19.33 9.68 -16.09
C MET A 51 -18.91 10.85 -16.98
N ASN A 52 -18.19 11.81 -16.45
CA ASN A 52 -17.66 12.95 -17.19
C ASN A 52 -16.40 12.62 -18.01
N GLY A 53 -15.85 11.41 -17.84
CA GLY A 53 -14.65 10.99 -18.54
C GLY A 53 -13.37 11.67 -18.03
N THR A 54 -13.33 12.06 -16.76
CA THR A 54 -12.13 12.64 -16.13
C THR A 54 -10.95 11.69 -16.25
N ASP A 55 -9.84 12.18 -16.82
CA ASP A 55 -8.61 11.40 -16.99
C ASP A 55 -7.73 11.50 -15.75
N PHE A 56 -8.06 10.73 -14.71
CA PHE A 56 -7.27 10.69 -13.47
C PHE A 56 -5.81 10.25 -13.67
N PRO A 57 -5.46 9.30 -14.55
CA PRO A 57 -4.09 9.01 -14.88
C PRO A 57 -3.30 10.22 -15.40
N ALA A 58 -3.87 10.98 -16.32
CA ALA A 58 -3.24 12.20 -16.83
C ALA A 58 -3.07 13.26 -15.71
N ILE A 59 -4.11 13.45 -14.90
CA ILE A 59 -4.06 14.38 -13.74
C ILE A 59 -2.97 13.96 -12.76
N ALA A 60 -2.88 12.67 -12.42
CA ALA A 60 -1.85 12.16 -11.52
C ALA A 60 -0.43 12.42 -12.07
N GLN A 61 -0.24 12.28 -13.38
CA GLN A 61 1.05 12.57 -14.02
C GLN A 61 1.42 14.06 -13.94
N VAL A 62 0.46 14.95 -14.09
CA VAL A 62 0.67 16.40 -13.94
C VAL A 62 1.07 16.69 -12.48
N ILE A 63 0.30 16.19 -11.49
CA ILE A 63 0.58 16.39 -10.08
C ILE A 63 1.98 15.87 -9.72
N GLN A 64 2.35 14.69 -10.19
CA GLN A 64 3.69 14.14 -9.97
C GLN A 64 4.78 15.03 -10.56
N THR A 65 4.55 15.60 -11.75
CA THR A 65 5.52 16.49 -12.40
C THR A 65 5.69 17.79 -11.64
N GLU A 66 4.60 18.39 -11.17
CA GLU A 66 4.63 19.67 -10.48
C GLU A 66 5.09 19.58 -9.01
N THR A 67 4.75 18.49 -8.32
CA THR A 67 5.09 18.32 -6.90
C THR A 67 6.37 17.52 -6.65
N GLY A 68 6.77 16.67 -7.61
CA GLY A 68 7.85 15.70 -7.43
C GLY A 68 7.47 14.50 -6.55
N ILE A 69 6.20 14.43 -6.10
CA ILE A 69 5.70 13.36 -5.24
C ILE A 69 5.12 12.24 -6.13
N PRO A 70 5.46 10.95 -5.90
CA PRO A 70 4.85 9.84 -6.61
C PRO A 70 3.32 9.94 -6.58
N SER A 71 2.68 10.03 -7.75
CA SER A 71 1.25 10.24 -7.86
C SER A 71 0.64 9.28 -8.88
N PHE A 72 -0.49 8.67 -8.53
CA PHE A 72 -1.14 7.69 -9.38
C PHE A 72 -2.66 7.68 -9.21
N ALA A 73 -3.36 7.15 -10.19
CA ALA A 73 -4.79 6.96 -10.15
C ALA A 73 -5.13 5.52 -9.76
N ILE A 74 -6.09 5.38 -8.86
CA ILE A 74 -6.74 4.10 -8.59
C ILE A 74 -7.99 4.05 -9.47
N PRO A 75 -8.15 3.07 -10.37
CA PRO A 75 -9.24 3.06 -11.34
C PRO A 75 -10.59 2.69 -10.71
N THR A 76 -10.99 3.43 -9.66
CA THR A 76 -12.29 3.33 -9.01
C THR A 76 -13.33 4.19 -9.71
N ASN A 77 -14.59 3.79 -9.64
CA ASN A 77 -15.71 4.53 -10.22
C ASN A 77 -16.90 4.65 -9.25
N GLY A 78 -16.78 4.14 -8.04
CA GLY A 78 -17.84 4.15 -7.04
C GLY A 78 -19.02 3.20 -7.32
N MET A 79 -18.93 2.33 -8.32
CA MET A 79 -19.99 1.36 -8.71
C MET A 79 -19.74 -0.05 -8.19
N HIS A 80 -18.58 -0.30 -7.60
CA HIS A 80 -18.18 -1.57 -7.02
C HIS A 80 -18.14 -1.48 -5.50
N ASP A 81 -18.08 -2.63 -4.84
CA ASP A 81 -17.90 -2.68 -3.40
C ASP A 81 -16.49 -2.23 -2.97
N TYR A 82 -16.31 -2.02 -1.67
CA TYR A 82 -15.04 -1.52 -1.15
C TYR A 82 -13.90 -2.54 -1.30
N THR A 83 -14.20 -3.83 -1.29
CA THR A 83 -13.18 -4.89 -1.42
C THR A 83 -12.54 -4.85 -2.79
N TYR A 84 -13.33 -4.58 -3.83
CA TYR A 84 -12.82 -4.35 -5.17
C TYR A 84 -11.90 -3.11 -5.22
N GLY A 85 -12.35 -1.99 -4.63
CA GLY A 85 -11.54 -0.76 -4.57
C GLY A 85 -10.24 -0.95 -3.76
N ALA A 86 -10.30 -1.65 -2.65
CA ALA A 86 -9.12 -1.99 -1.84
C ALA A 86 -8.13 -2.88 -2.62
N GLY A 87 -8.64 -3.86 -3.37
CA GLY A 87 -7.82 -4.71 -4.24
C GLY A 87 -7.09 -3.91 -5.31
N LEU A 88 -7.79 -2.97 -5.97
CA LEU A 88 -7.16 -2.06 -6.93
C LEU A 88 -6.08 -1.18 -6.29
N ALA A 89 -6.36 -0.62 -5.11
CA ALA A 89 -5.38 0.21 -4.40
C ALA A 89 -4.12 -0.58 -4.02
N LEU A 90 -4.27 -1.79 -3.51
CA LEU A 90 -3.15 -2.68 -3.18
C LEU A 90 -2.35 -3.08 -4.42
N ALA A 91 -3.01 -3.34 -5.56
CA ALA A 91 -2.34 -3.65 -6.81
C ALA A 91 -1.49 -2.46 -7.31
N GLU A 92 -2.04 -1.25 -7.27
CA GLU A 92 -1.33 -0.03 -7.67
C GLU A 92 -0.12 0.28 -6.76
N ILE A 93 -0.26 0.02 -5.44
CA ILE A 93 0.84 0.14 -4.48
C ILE A 93 1.90 -0.92 -4.77
N ALA A 94 1.50 -2.16 -5.01
CA ALA A 94 2.43 -3.25 -5.32
C ALA A 94 3.26 -2.94 -6.57
N GLU A 95 2.61 -2.50 -7.64
CA GLU A 95 3.28 -2.20 -8.90
C GLU A 95 4.33 -1.09 -8.76
N ARG A 96 4.10 -0.11 -7.88
CA ARG A 96 4.95 1.07 -7.75
C ARG A 96 6.00 0.98 -6.67
N PHE A 97 5.71 0.32 -5.58
CA PHE A 97 6.56 0.37 -4.38
C PHE A 97 7.21 -0.96 -4.04
N VAL A 98 6.66 -2.09 -4.47
CA VAL A 98 7.34 -3.38 -4.30
C VAL A 98 8.50 -3.46 -5.27
N ARG A 99 9.71 -3.59 -4.72
CA ARG A 99 10.93 -3.78 -5.52
C ARG A 99 11.10 -5.27 -5.76
N GLU A 100 11.41 -5.65 -7.00
CA GLU A 100 11.90 -6.98 -7.26
C GLU A 100 13.21 -7.16 -6.48
N PHE A 101 13.26 -8.17 -5.63
CA PHE A 101 14.52 -8.61 -5.08
C PHE A 101 15.37 -9.10 -6.27
N GLU A 102 16.46 -8.40 -6.54
CA GLU A 102 17.56 -9.06 -7.24
C GLU A 102 17.93 -10.24 -6.34
N THR A 103 17.62 -11.44 -6.78
CA THR A 103 18.15 -12.66 -6.18
C THR A 103 19.66 -12.57 -6.31
N VAL A 104 20.30 -11.91 -5.34
CA VAL A 104 21.71 -12.10 -5.09
C VAL A 104 21.83 -13.59 -4.86
N GLY A 105 22.43 -14.27 -5.84
CA GLY A 105 22.47 -15.71 -5.96
C GLY A 105 22.56 -16.34 -4.58
N THR A 106 21.50 -17.01 -4.16
CA THR A 106 21.56 -17.98 -3.11
C THR A 106 22.51 -19.06 -3.62
N GLU A 107 23.83 -18.86 -3.37
CA GLU A 107 24.67 -20.01 -3.25
C GLU A 107 23.99 -20.89 -2.19
N GLU A 108 23.34 -21.93 -2.65
CA GLU A 108 23.02 -23.08 -1.81
C GLU A 108 24.36 -23.54 -1.22
N LYS A 109 24.73 -22.96 -0.10
CA LYS A 109 25.75 -23.58 0.74
C LYS A 109 25.13 -24.86 1.26
N SER A 110 25.25 -25.91 0.46
CA SER A 110 25.09 -27.26 0.92
C SER A 110 26.15 -27.48 2.02
N PHE A 111 25.76 -27.21 3.24
CA PHE A 111 26.57 -27.49 4.39
C PHE A 111 26.40 -28.97 4.78
N PHE A 112 26.82 -29.88 3.89
CA PHE A 112 27.19 -31.23 4.27
C PHE A 112 28.68 -31.23 4.52
N THR A 113 29.11 -30.97 5.72
CA THR A 113 30.42 -31.40 6.21
C THR A 113 30.19 -32.54 7.20
N ASP A 114 30.59 -33.74 6.76
CA ASP A 114 30.85 -34.84 7.66
C ASP A 114 31.84 -34.41 8.76
N GLY A 115 31.52 -34.69 10.01
CA GLY A 115 32.50 -34.52 11.08
C GLY A 115 31.84 -34.40 12.48
N ASP A 116 31.86 -35.49 13.20
CA ASP A 116 31.53 -35.65 14.61
C ASP A 116 31.88 -34.43 15.51
N SER A 117 30.89 -33.93 16.21
CA SER A 117 31.02 -33.50 17.62
C SER A 117 29.67 -33.20 18.22
N ALA A 118 29.22 -34.08 19.09
CA ALA A 118 28.07 -33.86 19.96
C ALA A 118 28.34 -32.70 20.91
N SER A 119 27.63 -31.59 20.80
CA SER A 119 27.31 -30.70 21.92
C SER A 119 26.34 -29.58 21.48
N ALA A 120 25.26 -29.45 22.25
CA ALA A 120 24.26 -28.38 22.22
C ALA A 120 23.39 -28.32 20.94
N GLU A 121 22.33 -29.11 20.93
CA GLU A 121 21.14 -28.86 20.15
C GLU A 121 20.49 -27.55 20.61
N THR A 122 20.99 -26.46 20.10
CA THR A 122 20.15 -25.25 19.99
C THR A 122 19.19 -25.56 18.86
N GLU A 123 17.97 -25.95 19.18
CA GLU A 123 16.89 -26.06 18.21
C GLU A 123 16.85 -24.72 17.44
N ARG A 124 17.39 -24.73 16.23
CA ARG A 124 17.18 -23.62 15.29
C ARG A 124 15.73 -23.70 14.89
N ILE A 125 14.91 -22.91 15.55
CA ILE A 125 13.52 -22.70 15.16
C ILE A 125 13.58 -22.09 13.78
N HIS A 126 13.35 -22.89 12.75
CA HIS A 126 13.14 -22.40 11.39
C HIS A 126 11.77 -21.73 11.34
N PHE A 127 11.75 -20.41 11.47
CA PHE A 127 10.53 -19.66 11.24
C PHE A 127 10.21 -19.68 9.73
N HIS A 128 9.00 -20.09 9.41
CA HIS A 128 8.46 -19.85 8.07
C HIS A 128 8.02 -18.40 8.00
N THR A 129 8.42 -17.70 6.95
CA THR A 129 8.04 -16.31 6.75
C THR A 129 6.81 -16.19 5.86
N LEU A 130 5.98 -15.19 6.08
CA LEU A 130 4.81 -14.89 5.25
C LEU A 130 4.48 -13.39 5.26
N ASN A 131 3.77 -12.95 4.23
CA ASN A 131 3.15 -11.63 4.15
C ASN A 131 1.62 -11.78 4.24
N ILE A 132 0.97 -10.86 4.94
CA ILE A 132 -0.49 -10.80 5.04
C ILE A 132 -0.99 -9.72 4.10
N LEU A 133 -1.79 -10.11 3.10
CA LEU A 133 -2.38 -9.19 2.13
C LEU A 133 -3.85 -8.95 2.46
N GLY A 134 -4.31 -7.70 2.34
CA GLY A 134 -5.72 -7.35 2.44
C GLY A 134 -6.26 -7.24 3.88
N ALA A 135 -5.38 -7.08 4.88
CA ALA A 135 -5.81 -6.76 6.24
C ALA A 135 -6.26 -5.30 6.30
N THR A 136 -7.47 -5.01 5.83
CA THR A 136 -8.00 -3.64 5.80
C THR A 136 -8.64 -3.23 7.13
N PRO A 137 -8.62 -1.93 7.50
CA PRO A 137 -9.23 -1.47 8.74
C PRO A 137 -10.74 -1.73 8.85
N LEU A 138 -11.44 -1.83 7.71
CA LEU A 138 -12.88 -2.11 7.72
C LEU A 138 -13.19 -3.56 8.11
N ASP A 139 -12.34 -4.50 7.72
CA ASP A 139 -12.53 -5.92 8.03
C ASP A 139 -11.93 -6.33 9.37
N PHE A 140 -10.75 -5.81 9.67
CA PHE A 140 -9.99 -6.21 10.86
C PHE A 140 -10.19 -5.27 12.05
N GLY A 141 -10.80 -4.09 11.84
CA GLY A 141 -11.04 -3.11 12.91
C GLY A 141 -9.74 -2.48 13.42
N PRO A 142 -9.55 -2.39 14.75
CA PRO A 142 -8.38 -1.70 15.30
C PRO A 142 -7.09 -2.51 15.09
N GLN A 143 -5.95 -1.80 15.06
CA GLN A 143 -4.61 -2.37 14.86
C GLN A 143 -4.32 -3.57 15.79
N GLN A 144 -4.81 -3.53 17.03
CA GLN A 144 -4.61 -4.61 18.00
C GLN A 144 -5.10 -5.97 17.51
N ASN A 145 -6.09 -6.03 16.62
CA ASN A 145 -6.56 -7.29 16.05
C ASN A 145 -5.52 -7.90 15.10
N VAL A 146 -4.87 -7.07 14.31
CA VAL A 146 -3.76 -7.49 13.44
C VAL A 146 -2.56 -7.93 14.26
N ASP A 147 -2.23 -7.18 15.32
CA ASP A 147 -1.13 -7.51 16.23
C ASP A 147 -1.39 -8.85 16.93
N ALA A 148 -2.62 -9.10 17.37
CA ALA A 148 -3.02 -10.39 17.96
C ALA A 148 -2.90 -11.55 16.95
N MET A 149 -3.27 -11.30 15.68
CA MET A 149 -3.10 -12.28 14.60
C MET A 149 -1.62 -12.58 14.34
N LYS A 150 -0.77 -11.55 14.22
CA LYS A 150 0.69 -11.70 14.08
C LYS A 150 1.26 -12.52 15.24
N GLN A 151 0.88 -12.21 16.47
CA GLN A 151 1.32 -12.94 17.66
C GLN A 151 0.89 -14.42 17.62
N ARG A 152 -0.34 -14.68 17.19
CA ARG A 152 -0.85 -16.05 17.07
C ARG A 152 -0.10 -16.86 16.00
N LEU A 153 0.19 -16.26 14.85
CA LEU A 153 1.00 -16.88 13.80
C LEU A 153 2.41 -17.22 14.30
N LYS A 154 3.00 -16.32 15.08
CA LYS A 154 4.32 -16.55 15.68
C LYS A 154 4.33 -17.74 16.63
N GLU A 155 3.27 -17.95 17.42
CA GLU A 155 3.13 -19.12 18.31
C GLU A 155 3.09 -20.45 17.51
N TYR A 156 2.69 -20.40 16.23
CA TYR A 156 2.70 -21.55 15.33
C TYR A 156 3.98 -21.64 14.47
N GLY A 157 5.00 -20.84 14.76
CA GLY A 157 6.27 -20.88 14.04
C GLY A 157 6.30 -20.08 12.75
N TRP A 158 5.34 -19.16 12.56
CA TRP A 158 5.31 -18.25 11.41
C TRP A 158 5.77 -16.85 11.80
N GLU A 159 6.66 -16.27 11.02
CA GLU A 159 7.07 -14.88 11.14
C GLU A 159 6.40 -14.04 10.06
N VAL A 160 5.65 -13.04 10.47
CA VAL A 160 4.99 -12.11 9.53
C VAL A 160 5.96 -11.00 9.18
N LEU A 161 6.38 -10.94 7.92
CA LEU A 161 7.30 -9.91 7.43
C LEU A 161 6.58 -8.60 7.18
N SER A 162 5.41 -8.64 6.55
CA SER A 162 4.61 -7.45 6.32
C SER A 162 3.11 -7.72 6.41
N THR A 163 2.35 -6.67 6.72
CA THR A 163 0.89 -6.69 6.73
C THR A 163 0.38 -5.51 5.91
N TRP A 164 -0.07 -5.80 4.71
CA TRP A 164 -0.51 -4.76 3.78
C TRP A 164 -1.82 -4.14 4.24
N ALA A 165 -1.86 -2.82 4.23
CA ALA A 165 -2.92 -1.92 4.63
C ALA A 165 -3.07 -1.67 6.15
N MET A 166 -2.35 -2.36 7.01
CA MET A 166 -2.42 -2.10 8.46
C MET A 166 -1.08 -2.29 9.18
N GLY A 167 -0.46 -1.16 9.54
CA GLY A 167 0.60 -1.12 10.53
C GLY A 167 2.03 -1.26 10.04
N ASP A 168 2.25 -1.43 8.74
CA ASP A 168 3.58 -1.51 8.17
C ASP A 168 3.84 -0.30 7.25
N SER A 169 5.09 0.09 7.10
CA SER A 169 5.52 1.17 6.20
C SER A 169 5.62 0.69 4.74
N LEU A 170 5.75 1.62 3.79
CA LEU A 170 6.02 1.28 2.40
C LEU A 170 7.34 0.51 2.22
N GLU A 171 8.31 0.75 3.10
CA GLU A 171 9.60 0.05 3.07
C GLU A 171 9.44 -1.43 3.43
N ASP A 172 8.53 -1.75 4.36
CA ASP A 172 8.25 -3.12 4.79
C ASP A 172 7.52 -3.93 3.70
N LEU A 173 6.86 -3.27 2.73
CA LEU A 173 6.17 -3.94 1.63
C LEU A 173 7.12 -4.52 0.58
N SER A 174 8.40 -4.20 0.64
CA SER A 174 9.42 -4.63 -0.32
C SER A 174 10.08 -5.97 0.02
N HIS A 175 9.58 -6.70 1.01
CA HIS A 175 10.13 -8.00 1.47
C HIS A 175 9.36 -9.20 0.96
#